data_e81ed15dcb7e6b2dc14dcf35b4af2e52
#
_entry.id   e81ed15dcb7e6b2dc14dcf35b4af2e52
#
_cell.length_a   1.000
_cell.length_b   1.000
_cell.length_c   1.000
_cell.angle_alpha   90.00
_cell.angle_beta   90.00
_cell.angle_gamma   90.00
#
_symmetry.space_group_name_H-M   'P 1'
#
loop_
_entity.id
_entity.type
_entity.pdbx_description
1 polymer ?
#
loop_
_entity_poly.entity_id
_entity_poly.type
_entity_poly.pdbx_seq_one_letter_code
_entity_poly.pdbx_strand_id
1 'polypeptide(L)'
;MLSDLSQSIFATLGVSNCINSLGISNNEGQRECLLLVDGMGINALEIVGKELPIFSQIKNHNQLQATFPSTTSASLTSLGTGCAVGVHGMVGYTMRVPNSGTPERLLNALKWDERVDPYIWQSEATLFERAKKQGVKVSHIAAKRYEETGFTRAALRGADYYGVNQVDEMVDQAKSSLSNTRSFAYLYLNDVDDASHREGLGSEKFHFAMAKSADLILKLIENLPKGSRLWVTSDHGMINRDDFVVLGKENDLLKNVDLLGGEPRVRYLYLKPGSVEETKSQWQEIFKEKVTLYTRQEAIALNLFGPEVLDKNMERIGDLIAIANGEFIMVESERQELQLSMVGHHGGMTQAEIAIPLLSADI
;
A
#
# COMPACT_ATOMS: atom_id res chain seq x y z
N MET A 1 -7.11 7.83 -5.90
CA MET A 1 -6.12 7.15 -5.01
C MET A 1 -6.84 6.64 -3.76
N LEU A 2 -6.18 5.84 -2.91
CA LEU A 2 -6.80 5.35 -1.65
C LEU A 2 -7.12 6.48 -0.65
N SER A 3 -6.31 7.54 -0.64
CA SER A 3 -6.61 8.75 0.13
C SER A 3 -7.95 9.40 -0.28
N ASP A 4 -8.25 9.43 -1.57
CA ASP A 4 -9.51 9.97 -2.07
C ASP A 4 -10.69 9.08 -1.69
N LEU A 5 -10.50 7.76 -1.75
CA LEU A 5 -11.54 6.79 -1.35
C LEU A 5 -11.88 6.93 0.13
N SER A 6 -10.88 6.88 1.00
CA SER A 6 -11.12 6.98 2.45
C SER A 6 -11.71 8.32 2.84
N GLN A 7 -11.21 9.45 2.31
CA GLN A 7 -11.81 10.76 2.53
C GLN A 7 -13.25 10.82 2.05
N SER A 8 -13.56 10.29 0.85
CA SER A 8 -14.92 10.28 0.30
C SER A 8 -15.87 9.45 1.18
N ILE A 9 -15.45 8.27 1.65
CA ILE A 9 -16.26 7.45 2.57
C ILE A 9 -16.52 8.20 3.89
N PHE A 10 -15.49 8.80 4.51
CA PHE A 10 -15.67 9.52 5.76
C PHE A 10 -16.50 10.82 5.59
N ALA A 11 -16.45 11.45 4.42
CA ALA A 11 -17.33 12.57 4.11
C ALA A 11 -18.82 12.15 4.10
N THR A 12 -19.15 10.96 3.56
CA THR A 12 -20.54 10.43 3.59
C THR A 12 -21.01 10.07 5.00
N LEU A 13 -20.09 9.79 5.92
CA LEU A 13 -20.37 9.60 7.36
C LEU A 13 -20.44 10.92 8.14
N GLY A 14 -20.32 12.06 7.46
CA GLY A 14 -20.40 13.38 8.05
C GLY A 14 -19.18 13.79 8.88
N VAL A 15 -18.00 13.24 8.57
CA VAL A 15 -16.74 13.65 9.20
C VAL A 15 -16.28 14.96 8.57
N SER A 16 -16.15 16.00 9.38
CA SER A 16 -15.74 17.33 8.93
C SER A 16 -14.31 17.34 8.36
N ASN A 17 -14.08 18.23 7.40
CA ASN A 17 -12.80 18.35 6.69
C ASN A 17 -12.39 17.08 5.92
N CYS A 18 -13.35 16.24 5.55
CA CYS A 18 -13.19 15.18 4.55
C CYS A 18 -13.82 15.64 3.24
N ILE A 19 -13.14 15.39 2.12
CA ILE A 19 -13.58 15.80 0.79
C ILE A 19 -14.09 14.58 0.05
N ASN A 20 -15.33 14.64 -0.44
CA ASN A 20 -15.91 13.59 -1.29
C ASN A 20 -15.53 13.84 -2.77
N SER A 21 -14.26 13.65 -3.10
CA SER A 21 -13.74 13.86 -4.47
C SER A 21 -14.20 12.79 -5.45
N LEU A 22 -14.60 11.61 -4.98
CA LEU A 22 -15.11 10.53 -5.82
C LEU A 22 -16.63 10.64 -6.08
N GLY A 23 -17.32 11.61 -5.51
CA GLY A 23 -18.76 11.78 -5.69
C GLY A 23 -19.60 10.61 -5.16
N ILE A 24 -19.13 9.95 -4.10
CA ILE A 24 -19.85 8.84 -3.46
C ILE A 24 -21.19 9.37 -2.92
N SER A 25 -22.30 8.72 -3.29
CA SER A 25 -23.61 9.05 -2.75
C SER A 25 -23.69 8.73 -1.25
N ASN A 26 -24.47 9.53 -0.52
CA ASN A 26 -24.73 9.23 0.88
C ASN A 26 -25.43 7.87 1.02
N ASN A 27 -25.02 7.13 2.02
CA ASN A 27 -25.66 5.89 2.43
C ASN A 27 -26.63 6.21 3.59
N GLU A 28 -27.93 5.96 3.41
CA GLU A 28 -28.95 6.24 4.43
C GLU A 28 -28.70 5.52 5.75
N GLY A 29 -28.16 4.30 5.69
CA GLY A 29 -27.80 3.51 6.88
C GLY A 29 -26.56 4.03 7.59
N GLN A 30 -25.74 4.85 6.95
CA GLN A 30 -24.47 5.37 7.48
C GLN A 30 -23.56 4.25 8.08
N ARG A 31 -23.50 3.12 7.38
CA ARG A 31 -22.69 1.96 7.72
C ARG A 31 -21.80 1.64 6.54
N GLU A 32 -20.53 1.93 6.68
CA GLU A 32 -19.56 1.74 5.59
C GLU A 32 -18.55 0.63 5.97
N CYS A 33 -18.42 -0.35 5.11
CA CYS A 33 -17.49 -1.46 5.23
C CYS A 33 -16.47 -1.35 4.11
N LEU A 34 -15.19 -1.28 4.43
CA LEU A 34 -14.11 -1.29 3.44
C LEU A 34 -13.27 -2.55 3.60
N LEU A 35 -13.33 -3.44 2.64
CA LEU A 35 -12.43 -4.58 2.51
C LEU A 35 -11.28 -4.21 1.57
N LEU A 36 -10.07 -4.25 2.08
CA LEU A 36 -8.85 -4.14 1.31
C LEU A 36 -8.20 -5.52 1.22
N VAL A 37 -8.04 -6.00 -0.02
CA VAL A 37 -7.33 -7.24 -0.33
C VAL A 37 -5.97 -6.86 -0.91
N ASP A 38 -4.92 -7.11 -0.14
CA ASP A 38 -3.54 -6.74 -0.48
C ASP A 38 -3.08 -7.45 -1.76
N GLY A 39 -2.48 -6.69 -2.68
CA GLY A 39 -1.95 -7.22 -3.94
C GLY A 39 -3.00 -7.60 -5.00
N MET A 40 -4.29 -7.35 -4.75
CA MET A 40 -5.38 -7.66 -5.68
C MET A 40 -5.56 -6.53 -6.72
N GLY A 41 -4.58 -6.32 -7.59
CA GLY A 41 -4.69 -5.38 -8.71
C GLY A 41 -5.74 -5.78 -9.75
N ILE A 42 -5.97 -4.93 -10.75
CA ILE A 42 -6.90 -5.22 -11.85
C ILE A 42 -6.49 -6.50 -12.60
N ASN A 43 -5.20 -6.70 -12.83
CA ASN A 43 -4.68 -7.91 -13.47
C ASN A 43 -4.99 -9.20 -12.68
N ALA A 44 -5.03 -9.14 -11.36
CA ALA A 44 -5.45 -10.27 -10.52
C ALA A 44 -6.92 -10.63 -10.78
N LEU A 45 -7.81 -9.65 -10.93
CA LEU A 45 -9.21 -9.86 -11.27
C LEU A 45 -9.38 -10.41 -12.69
N GLU A 46 -8.55 -9.98 -13.64
CA GLU A 46 -8.58 -10.49 -15.03
C GLU A 46 -8.20 -11.97 -15.09
N ILE A 47 -7.20 -12.40 -14.30
CA ILE A 47 -6.78 -13.81 -14.23
C ILE A 47 -7.92 -14.71 -13.76
N VAL A 48 -8.67 -14.32 -12.73
CA VAL A 48 -9.71 -15.17 -12.12
C VAL A 48 -11.13 -14.89 -12.63
N GLY A 49 -11.32 -13.93 -13.51
CA GLY A 49 -12.62 -13.35 -13.83
C GLY A 49 -13.74 -14.35 -14.24
N LYS A 50 -13.37 -15.47 -14.89
CA LYS A 50 -14.35 -16.53 -15.25
C LYS A 50 -14.61 -17.52 -14.11
N GLU A 51 -13.66 -17.71 -13.23
CA GLU A 51 -13.70 -18.68 -12.13
C GLU A 51 -14.43 -18.11 -10.91
N LEU A 52 -14.28 -16.80 -10.68
CA LEU A 52 -14.84 -16.11 -9.53
C LEU A 52 -15.77 -14.96 -9.98
N PRO A 53 -17.00 -15.28 -10.44
CA PRO A 53 -17.89 -14.31 -11.05
C PRO A 53 -18.33 -13.18 -10.11
N ILE A 54 -18.19 -13.32 -8.81
CA ILE A 54 -18.56 -12.29 -7.84
C ILE A 54 -17.87 -10.94 -8.14
N PHE A 55 -16.61 -10.95 -8.57
CA PHE A 55 -15.88 -9.73 -8.91
C PHE A 55 -16.46 -8.96 -10.11
N SER A 56 -17.21 -9.64 -10.98
CA SER A 56 -17.93 -9.01 -12.09
C SER A 56 -19.41 -8.74 -11.80
N GLN A 57 -19.97 -9.35 -10.77
CA GLN A 57 -21.39 -9.22 -10.40
C GLN A 57 -21.66 -8.03 -9.47
N ILE A 58 -20.71 -7.64 -8.65
CA ILE A 58 -20.81 -6.44 -7.81
C ILE A 58 -20.49 -5.20 -8.63
N LYS A 59 -21.03 -4.06 -8.20
CA LYS A 59 -20.88 -2.78 -8.93
C LYS A 59 -19.40 -2.41 -9.05
N ASN A 60 -18.94 -2.31 -10.28
CA ASN A 60 -17.60 -1.82 -10.60
C ASN A 60 -17.65 -0.32 -10.85
N HIS A 61 -16.78 0.41 -10.17
CA HIS A 61 -16.53 1.83 -10.37
C HIS A 61 -15.31 2.04 -11.28
N ASN A 62 -14.97 3.28 -11.56
CA ASN A 62 -13.70 3.55 -12.24
C ASN A 62 -12.56 3.06 -11.37
N GLN A 63 -11.54 2.46 -12.01
CA GLN A 63 -10.32 2.02 -11.32
C GLN A 63 -9.67 3.19 -10.56
N LEU A 64 -9.11 2.89 -9.40
CA LEU A 64 -8.24 3.78 -8.68
C LEU A 64 -6.79 3.54 -9.11
N GLN A 65 -5.92 4.45 -8.71
CA GLN A 65 -4.49 4.26 -8.81
C GLN A 65 -3.88 4.07 -7.42
N ALA A 66 -2.97 3.12 -7.29
CA ALA A 66 -2.11 2.99 -6.12
C ALA A 66 -1.22 4.22 -5.95
N THR A 67 -0.61 4.36 -4.79
CA THR A 67 0.41 5.40 -4.55
C THR A 67 1.69 5.12 -5.34
N PHE A 68 2.59 6.10 -5.38
CA PHE A 68 3.99 5.84 -5.69
C PHE A 68 4.84 5.99 -4.42
N PRO A 69 5.68 5.01 -4.09
CA PRO A 69 5.73 3.66 -4.65
C PRO A 69 4.41 2.88 -4.45
N SER A 70 4.12 1.91 -5.34
CA SER A 70 2.95 1.04 -5.23
C SER A 70 3.22 -0.08 -4.22
N THR A 71 3.31 0.29 -2.96
CA THR A 71 3.67 -0.59 -1.85
C THR A 71 2.70 -0.43 -0.69
N THR A 72 2.45 -1.52 0.04
CA THR A 72 1.53 -1.60 1.17
C THR A 72 1.73 -0.43 2.15
N SER A 73 2.97 -0.14 2.51
CA SER A 73 3.27 0.89 3.51
C SER A 73 2.83 2.29 3.08
N ALA A 74 3.08 2.69 1.83
CA ALA A 74 2.67 3.99 1.30
C ALA A 74 1.15 4.06 1.10
N SER A 75 0.57 3.03 0.49
CA SER A 75 -0.85 2.95 0.16
C SER A 75 -1.74 2.92 1.40
N LEU A 76 -1.44 2.06 2.39
CA LEU A 76 -2.24 1.98 3.62
C LEU A 76 -2.08 3.22 4.50
N THR A 77 -0.91 3.88 4.48
CA THR A 77 -0.76 5.15 5.18
C THR A 77 -1.58 6.25 4.52
N SER A 78 -1.64 6.29 3.18
CA SER A 78 -2.53 7.20 2.46
C SER A 78 -4.01 6.93 2.76
N LEU A 79 -4.42 5.67 2.85
CA LEU A 79 -5.78 5.29 3.25
C LEU A 79 -6.09 5.75 4.68
N GLY A 80 -5.20 5.47 5.62
CA GLY A 80 -5.43 5.77 7.03
C GLY A 80 -5.42 7.26 7.37
N THR A 81 -4.58 8.06 6.68
CA THR A 81 -4.45 9.51 6.94
C THR A 81 -5.34 10.36 6.02
N GLY A 82 -5.69 9.85 4.83
CA GLY A 82 -6.30 10.64 3.77
C GLY A 82 -5.32 11.62 3.11
N CYS A 83 -4.02 11.47 3.33
CA CYS A 83 -2.99 12.35 2.81
C CYS A 83 -2.21 11.69 1.67
N ALA A 84 -1.55 12.52 0.85
CA ALA A 84 -0.58 12.06 -0.13
C ALA A 84 0.72 11.59 0.55
N VAL A 85 1.50 10.77 -0.15
CA VAL A 85 2.75 10.15 0.34
C VAL A 85 3.75 11.17 0.85
N GLY A 86 3.94 12.26 0.13
CA GLY A 86 4.86 13.34 0.52
C GLY A 86 4.48 14.04 1.83
N VAL A 87 3.18 14.06 2.17
CA VAL A 87 2.66 14.66 3.40
C VAL A 87 2.83 13.72 4.58
N HIS A 88 2.36 12.47 4.49
CA HIS A 88 2.46 11.53 5.61
C HIS A 88 3.86 10.91 5.78
N GLY A 89 4.73 11.00 4.76
CA GLY A 89 6.14 10.65 4.84
C GLY A 89 6.47 9.15 4.93
N MET A 90 5.52 8.25 4.68
CA MET A 90 5.77 6.83 4.48
C MET A 90 6.10 6.61 3.00
N VAL A 91 7.31 6.97 2.61
CA VAL A 91 7.70 7.10 1.21
C VAL A 91 8.10 5.77 0.54
N GLY A 92 8.05 4.63 1.23
CA GLY A 92 8.37 3.33 0.66
C GLY A 92 8.46 2.22 1.68
N TYR A 93 8.88 1.02 1.24
CA TYR A 93 9.06 -0.15 2.10
C TYR A 93 10.25 -0.01 3.05
N THR A 94 11.43 0.39 2.52
CA THR A 94 12.58 0.77 3.35
C THR A 94 13.02 2.18 3.01
N MET A 95 13.23 3.01 4.03
CA MET A 95 13.56 4.42 3.86
C MET A 95 14.55 4.89 4.93
N ARG A 96 15.39 5.87 4.60
CA ARG A 96 16.39 6.43 5.50
C ARG A 96 15.75 7.04 6.75
N VAL A 97 16.35 6.77 7.90
CA VAL A 97 16.07 7.45 9.16
C VAL A 97 17.09 8.59 9.32
N PRO A 98 16.73 9.84 9.01
CA PRO A 98 17.67 10.96 9.08
C PRO A 98 18.24 11.13 10.48
N ASN A 99 19.53 11.52 10.55
CA ASN A 99 20.24 11.78 11.80
C ASN A 99 20.31 10.57 12.77
N SER A 100 20.28 9.35 12.25
CA SER A 100 20.26 8.13 13.07
C SER A 100 21.63 7.54 13.40
N GLY A 101 22.72 8.26 13.07
CA GLY A 101 24.09 7.84 13.31
C GLY A 101 24.93 7.78 12.02
N THR A 102 26.14 7.16 12.11
CA THR A 102 27.01 6.96 10.95
C THR A 102 27.49 5.52 10.94
N PRO A 103 27.13 4.69 9.92
CA PRO A 103 26.15 5.02 8.86
C PRO A 103 24.74 5.23 9.42
N GLU A 104 23.93 5.98 8.67
CA GLU A 104 22.51 6.14 8.99
C GLU A 104 21.75 4.81 8.79
N ARG A 105 20.60 4.68 9.45
CA ARG A 105 19.81 3.47 9.41
C ARG A 105 18.68 3.56 8.38
N LEU A 106 18.22 2.41 7.93
CA LEU A 106 16.97 2.27 7.21
C LEU A 106 15.85 1.80 8.14
N LEU A 107 14.70 2.45 8.08
CA LEU A 107 13.46 1.93 8.62
C LEU A 107 12.82 1.01 7.59
N ASN A 108 12.58 -0.25 7.97
CA ASN A 108 11.64 -1.10 7.27
C ASN A 108 10.24 -0.85 7.85
N ALA A 109 9.32 -0.34 7.04
CA ALA A 109 7.99 0.07 7.50
C ALA A 109 7.18 -1.07 8.13
N LEU A 110 7.26 -2.29 7.58
CA LEU A 110 6.47 -3.44 8.08
C LEU A 110 7.17 -4.22 9.22
N LYS A 111 8.50 -4.10 9.34
CA LYS A 111 9.28 -4.74 10.43
C LYS A 111 9.69 -3.76 11.52
N TRP A 112 9.25 -2.60 11.47
CA TRP A 112 9.47 -1.42 12.32
C TRP A 112 10.65 -1.50 13.31
N ASP A 113 11.48 -0.48 13.30
CA ASP A 113 12.56 -0.31 14.29
C ASP A 113 12.00 0.38 15.54
N GLU A 114 12.00 -0.26 16.70
CA GLU A 114 11.46 0.27 17.96
C GLU A 114 12.12 1.58 18.43
N ARG A 115 13.30 1.91 17.89
CA ARG A 115 13.98 3.18 18.15
C ARG A 115 13.35 4.35 17.38
N VAL A 116 12.44 4.07 16.45
CA VAL A 116 11.71 5.08 15.68
C VAL A 116 10.29 5.17 16.24
N ASP A 117 9.96 6.28 16.87
CA ASP A 117 8.61 6.53 17.39
C ASP A 117 7.62 6.65 16.20
N PRO A 118 6.61 5.76 16.12
CA PRO A 118 5.65 5.77 15.02
C PRO A 118 4.80 7.04 14.95
N TYR A 119 4.52 7.68 16.09
CA TYR A 119 3.74 8.91 16.16
C TYR A 119 4.53 10.14 15.72
N ILE A 120 5.85 10.13 15.93
CA ILE A 120 6.75 11.18 15.44
C ILE A 120 7.05 10.95 13.96
N TRP A 121 7.27 9.71 13.57
CA TRP A 121 7.54 9.36 12.18
C TRP A 121 6.41 9.76 11.26
N GLN A 122 5.18 9.37 11.59
CA GLN A 122 3.96 9.77 10.90
C GLN A 122 3.09 10.60 11.87
N SER A 123 3.20 11.92 11.81
CA SER A 123 2.57 12.84 12.75
C SER A 123 1.19 13.36 12.31
N GLU A 124 0.77 13.08 11.07
CA GLU A 124 -0.56 13.49 10.60
C GLU A 124 -1.66 12.69 11.31
N ALA A 125 -2.70 13.37 11.74
CA ALA A 125 -3.85 12.70 12.35
C ALA A 125 -4.52 11.75 11.34
N THR A 126 -4.77 10.50 11.74
CA THR A 126 -5.48 9.58 10.87
C THR A 126 -6.97 9.96 10.72
N LEU A 127 -7.57 9.52 9.62
CA LEU A 127 -9.02 9.64 9.42
C LEU A 127 -9.79 8.88 10.50
N PHE A 128 -9.24 7.76 10.98
CA PHE A 128 -9.83 6.96 12.05
C PHE A 128 -9.90 7.73 13.37
N GLU A 129 -8.81 8.42 13.75
CA GLU A 129 -8.80 9.32 14.93
C GLU A 129 -9.80 10.46 14.77
N ARG A 130 -9.82 11.09 13.59
CA ARG A 130 -10.73 12.22 13.29
C ARG A 130 -12.19 11.79 13.34
N ALA A 131 -12.52 10.66 12.73
CA ALA A 131 -13.86 10.09 12.71
C ALA A 131 -14.34 9.69 14.11
N LYS A 132 -13.49 9.00 14.88
CA LYS A 132 -13.82 8.60 16.26
C LYS A 132 -14.08 9.80 17.17
N LYS A 133 -13.27 10.88 17.04
CA LYS A 133 -13.51 12.15 17.77
C LYS A 133 -14.85 12.81 17.42
N GLN A 134 -15.41 12.52 16.26
CA GLN A 134 -16.70 13.04 15.80
C GLN A 134 -17.86 12.04 15.95
N GLY A 135 -17.68 11.00 16.77
CA GLY A 135 -18.72 10.05 17.15
C GLY A 135 -19.02 8.97 16.10
N VAL A 136 -18.13 8.76 15.12
CA VAL A 136 -18.20 7.58 14.23
C VAL A 136 -17.55 6.38 14.97
N LYS A 137 -18.24 5.25 15.00
CA LYS A 137 -17.62 4.00 15.47
C LYS A 137 -16.67 3.49 14.38
N VAL A 138 -15.39 3.36 14.69
CA VAL A 138 -14.36 2.94 13.74
C VAL A 138 -13.74 1.65 14.21
N SER A 139 -13.81 0.60 13.38
CA SER A 139 -13.25 -0.72 13.66
C SER A 139 -12.19 -1.09 12.62
N HIS A 140 -11.09 -1.72 13.07
CA HIS A 140 -10.06 -2.29 12.24
C HIS A 140 -10.01 -3.81 12.48
N ILE A 141 -10.34 -4.60 11.48
CA ILE A 141 -10.50 -6.05 11.55
C ILE A 141 -9.43 -6.69 10.67
N ALA A 142 -8.43 -7.30 11.27
CA ALA A 142 -7.31 -7.90 10.56
C ALA A 142 -6.60 -8.96 11.43
N ALA A 143 -5.59 -9.63 10.87
CA ALA A 143 -4.83 -10.61 11.62
C ALA A 143 -4.21 -10.04 12.90
N LYS A 144 -4.31 -10.78 14.00
CA LYS A 144 -3.84 -10.35 15.33
C LYS A 144 -2.37 -9.91 15.35
N ARG A 145 -1.53 -10.50 14.49
CA ARG A 145 -0.10 -10.15 14.38
C ARG A 145 0.18 -8.69 14.00
N TYR A 146 -0.79 -7.97 13.46
CA TYR A 146 -0.62 -6.56 13.03
C TYR A 146 -1.07 -5.55 14.09
N GLU A 147 -1.79 -5.98 15.14
CA GLU A 147 -2.46 -5.12 16.12
C GLU A 147 -1.51 -4.06 16.72
N GLU A 148 -0.35 -4.49 17.22
CA GLU A 148 0.56 -3.62 17.96
C GLU A 148 1.83 -3.25 17.18
N THR A 149 1.86 -3.47 15.86
CA THR A 149 3.03 -3.12 15.07
C THR A 149 3.24 -1.61 15.03
N GLY A 150 4.50 -1.17 14.92
CA GLY A 150 4.81 0.25 14.74
C GLY A 150 4.15 0.83 13.49
N PHE A 151 4.00 0.02 12.43
CA PHE A 151 3.28 0.42 11.22
C PHE A 151 1.79 0.71 11.50
N THR A 152 1.08 -0.18 12.18
CA THR A 152 -0.34 0.04 12.53
C THR A 152 -0.50 1.29 13.39
N ARG A 153 0.41 1.51 14.35
CA ARG A 153 0.42 2.72 15.18
C ARG A 153 0.72 3.99 14.38
N ALA A 154 1.57 3.91 13.37
CA ALA A 154 1.87 5.05 12.49
C ALA A 154 0.70 5.35 11.55
N ALA A 155 0.22 4.34 10.81
CA ALA A 155 -0.63 4.51 9.63
C ALA A 155 -2.14 4.41 9.91
N LEU A 156 -2.56 3.55 10.87
CA LEU A 156 -3.96 3.11 11.03
C LEU A 156 -4.48 3.25 12.47
N ARG A 157 -3.82 4.08 13.29
CA ARG A 157 -4.22 4.31 14.68
C ARG A 157 -5.60 4.98 14.77
N GLY A 158 -6.26 4.81 15.90
CA GLY A 158 -7.55 5.44 16.24
C GLY A 158 -8.76 4.53 16.10
N ALA A 159 -8.69 3.45 15.33
CA ALA A 159 -9.73 2.43 15.28
C ALA A 159 -9.66 1.48 16.50
N ASP A 160 -10.79 0.89 16.83
CA ASP A 160 -10.83 -0.26 17.73
C ASP A 160 -10.37 -1.49 16.95
N TYR A 161 -9.25 -2.08 17.34
CA TYR A 161 -8.65 -3.21 16.63
C TYR A 161 -9.27 -4.55 17.08
N TYR A 162 -9.56 -5.40 16.12
CA TYR A 162 -10.09 -6.75 16.33
C TYR A 162 -9.20 -7.77 15.58
N GLY A 163 -8.39 -8.48 16.36
CA GLY A 163 -7.43 -9.47 15.86
C GLY A 163 -8.09 -10.80 15.52
N VAL A 164 -8.46 -11.02 14.27
CA VAL A 164 -9.11 -12.23 13.76
C VAL A 164 -8.37 -12.79 12.56
N ASN A 165 -8.41 -14.13 12.39
CA ASN A 165 -7.66 -14.81 11.34
C ASN A 165 -8.54 -15.62 10.37
N GLN A 166 -9.79 -15.91 10.76
CA GLN A 166 -10.70 -16.73 9.97
C GLN A 166 -11.75 -15.85 9.29
N VAL A 167 -12.17 -16.24 8.07
CA VAL A 167 -13.17 -15.51 7.29
C VAL A 167 -14.47 -15.32 8.06
N ASP A 168 -14.98 -16.36 8.70
CA ASP A 168 -16.25 -16.30 9.44
C ASP A 168 -16.15 -15.33 10.63
N GLU A 169 -15.03 -15.35 11.36
CA GLU A 169 -14.76 -14.40 12.46
C GLU A 169 -14.70 -12.94 11.94
N MET A 170 -14.10 -12.72 10.75
CA MET A 170 -14.06 -11.38 10.12
C MET A 170 -15.47 -10.89 9.79
N VAL A 171 -16.32 -11.77 9.26
CA VAL A 171 -17.72 -11.45 8.93
C VAL A 171 -18.52 -11.12 10.19
N ASP A 172 -18.45 -11.96 11.23
CA ASP A 172 -19.15 -11.74 12.49
C ASP A 172 -18.71 -10.44 13.16
N GLN A 173 -17.41 -10.16 13.13
CA GLN A 173 -16.88 -8.92 13.70
C GLN A 173 -17.30 -7.69 12.88
N ALA A 174 -17.32 -7.77 11.55
CA ALA A 174 -17.80 -6.69 10.67
C ALA A 174 -19.27 -6.39 10.92
N LYS A 175 -20.11 -7.44 11.01
CA LYS A 175 -21.54 -7.34 11.36
C LYS A 175 -21.74 -6.65 12.71
N SER A 176 -21.00 -7.04 13.74
CA SER A 176 -21.04 -6.43 15.07
C SER A 176 -20.59 -4.96 15.05
N SER A 177 -19.52 -4.67 14.32
CA SER A 177 -18.95 -3.33 14.18
C SER A 177 -19.94 -2.35 13.52
N LEU A 178 -20.74 -2.83 12.60
CA LEU A 178 -21.73 -2.05 11.83
C LEU A 178 -23.15 -2.13 12.39
N SER A 179 -23.34 -2.65 13.61
CA SER A 179 -24.68 -2.76 14.25
C SER A 179 -25.36 -1.40 14.46
N ASN A 180 -24.60 -0.35 14.67
CA ASN A 180 -25.10 1.02 14.86
C ASN A 180 -24.90 1.87 13.60
N THR A 181 -25.69 2.93 13.46
CA THR A 181 -25.47 3.99 12.42
C THR A 181 -24.21 4.79 12.74
N ARG A 182 -23.68 5.49 11.72
CA ARG A 182 -22.41 6.22 11.78
C ARG A 182 -21.25 5.32 12.20
N SER A 183 -21.08 4.23 11.47
CA SER A 183 -20.05 3.24 11.71
C SER A 183 -19.22 2.94 10.45
N PHE A 184 -17.95 2.65 10.67
CA PHE A 184 -16.99 2.26 9.65
C PHE A 184 -16.22 1.03 10.10
N ALA A 185 -16.17 0.01 9.27
CA ALA A 185 -15.36 -1.18 9.48
C ALA A 185 -14.32 -1.29 8.35
N TYR A 186 -13.05 -1.27 8.70
CA TYR A 186 -11.93 -1.54 7.80
C TYR A 186 -11.48 -2.99 7.99
N LEU A 187 -11.56 -3.78 6.94
CA LEU A 187 -11.07 -5.15 6.88
C LEU A 187 -9.84 -5.23 6.00
N TYR A 188 -8.83 -5.97 6.45
CA TYR A 188 -7.60 -6.17 5.69
C TYR A 188 -7.26 -7.66 5.58
N LEU A 189 -7.03 -8.11 4.34
CA LEU A 189 -6.67 -9.48 3.99
C LEU A 189 -5.41 -9.46 3.10
N ASN A 190 -4.34 -10.17 3.50
CA ASN A 190 -3.06 -10.16 2.78
C ASN A 190 -2.73 -11.47 2.04
N ASP A 191 -3.68 -12.39 1.93
CA ASP A 191 -3.42 -13.72 1.38
C ASP A 191 -3.02 -13.69 -0.10
N VAL A 192 -3.55 -12.75 -0.90
CA VAL A 192 -3.26 -12.64 -2.33
C VAL A 192 -1.83 -12.14 -2.55
N ASP A 193 -1.40 -11.14 -1.80
CA ASP A 193 -0.03 -10.63 -1.82
C ASP A 193 0.98 -11.71 -1.41
N ASP A 194 0.76 -12.37 -0.27
CA ASP A 194 1.65 -13.43 0.24
C ASP A 194 1.76 -14.61 -0.76
N ALA A 195 0.65 -15.05 -1.35
CA ALA A 195 0.63 -16.11 -2.35
C ALA A 195 1.38 -15.70 -3.63
N SER A 196 1.15 -14.47 -4.09
CA SER A 196 1.79 -13.93 -5.29
C SER A 196 3.29 -13.74 -5.11
N HIS A 197 3.72 -13.23 -3.96
CA HIS A 197 5.15 -13.13 -3.64
C HIS A 197 5.83 -14.51 -3.67
N ARG A 198 5.22 -15.53 -3.11
CA ARG A 198 5.83 -16.87 -2.99
C ARG A 198 5.81 -17.66 -4.29
N GLU A 199 4.70 -17.68 -5.01
CA GLU A 199 4.49 -18.59 -6.15
C GLU A 199 4.10 -17.87 -7.45
N GLY A 200 3.84 -16.57 -7.39
CA GLY A 200 3.48 -15.72 -8.52
C GLY A 200 1.98 -15.66 -8.77
N LEU A 201 1.60 -14.64 -9.53
CA LEU A 201 0.26 -14.48 -10.08
C LEU A 201 -0.09 -15.67 -10.98
N GLY A 202 -1.32 -16.18 -10.85
CA GLY A 202 -1.82 -17.33 -11.61
C GLY A 202 -1.39 -18.69 -11.06
N SER A 203 -0.64 -18.76 -9.95
CA SER A 203 -0.33 -20.02 -9.28
C SER A 203 -1.55 -20.61 -8.57
N GLU A 204 -1.46 -21.89 -8.18
CA GLU A 204 -2.53 -22.55 -7.42
C GLU A 204 -2.83 -21.84 -6.10
N LYS A 205 -1.79 -21.40 -5.36
CA LYS A 205 -1.97 -20.64 -4.12
C LYS A 205 -2.60 -19.26 -4.36
N PHE A 206 -2.24 -18.60 -5.45
CA PHE A 206 -2.90 -17.36 -5.85
C PHE A 206 -4.40 -17.58 -6.08
N HIS A 207 -4.79 -18.60 -6.86
CA HIS A 207 -6.20 -18.92 -7.10
C HIS A 207 -6.94 -19.25 -5.80
N PHE A 208 -6.30 -19.99 -4.88
CA PHE A 208 -6.87 -20.26 -3.56
C PHE A 208 -7.07 -18.98 -2.72
N ALA A 209 -6.10 -18.07 -2.71
CA ALA A 209 -6.20 -16.81 -2.00
C ALA A 209 -7.29 -15.90 -2.60
N MET A 210 -7.41 -15.86 -3.93
CA MET A 210 -8.49 -15.14 -4.62
C MET A 210 -9.88 -15.75 -4.31
N ALA A 211 -9.99 -17.09 -4.26
CA ALA A 211 -11.22 -17.76 -3.86
C ALA A 211 -11.62 -17.47 -2.42
N LYS A 212 -10.65 -17.40 -1.48
CA LYS A 212 -10.86 -16.98 -0.10
C LYS A 212 -11.38 -15.54 -0.02
N SER A 213 -10.83 -14.64 -0.83
CA SER A 213 -11.28 -13.25 -0.91
C SER A 213 -12.71 -13.14 -1.45
N ALA A 214 -13.04 -13.96 -2.47
CA ALA A 214 -14.39 -14.04 -3.03
C ALA A 214 -15.40 -14.59 -2.00
N ASP A 215 -15.05 -15.62 -1.23
CA ASP A 215 -15.88 -16.16 -0.13
C ASP A 215 -16.15 -15.10 0.93
N LEU A 216 -15.13 -14.34 1.35
CA LEU A 216 -15.30 -13.24 2.30
C LEU A 216 -16.26 -12.16 1.77
N ILE A 217 -16.13 -11.76 0.50
CA ILE A 217 -17.02 -10.79 -0.13
C ILE A 217 -18.48 -11.28 -0.13
N LEU A 218 -18.72 -12.51 -0.57
CA LEU A 218 -20.06 -13.12 -0.58
C LEU A 218 -20.67 -13.14 0.82
N LYS A 219 -19.93 -13.62 1.81
CA LYS A 219 -20.39 -13.68 3.20
C LYS A 219 -20.66 -12.30 3.80
N LEU A 220 -19.86 -11.29 3.47
CA LEU A 220 -20.11 -9.91 3.88
C LEU A 220 -21.42 -9.39 3.27
N ILE A 221 -21.65 -9.60 1.98
CA ILE A 221 -22.90 -9.22 1.32
C ILE A 221 -24.12 -9.86 1.97
N GLU A 222 -24.03 -11.12 2.34
CA GLU A 222 -25.13 -11.89 2.95
C GLU A 222 -25.41 -11.53 4.41
N ASN A 223 -24.38 -11.11 5.16
CA ASN A 223 -24.46 -11.01 6.61
C ASN A 223 -24.37 -9.59 7.19
N LEU A 224 -23.89 -8.60 6.45
CA LEU A 224 -23.85 -7.23 6.94
C LEU A 224 -25.25 -6.69 7.23
N PRO A 225 -25.42 -5.79 8.21
CA PRO A 225 -26.71 -5.19 8.52
C PRO A 225 -27.30 -4.45 7.31
N LYS A 226 -28.63 -4.51 7.13
CA LYS A 226 -29.32 -3.75 6.09
C LYS A 226 -28.99 -2.26 6.17
N GLY A 227 -28.81 -1.62 5.04
CA GLY A 227 -28.36 -0.23 4.93
C GLY A 227 -26.85 -0.09 5.12
N SER A 228 -26.09 -1.19 5.06
CA SER A 228 -24.63 -1.12 4.93
C SER A 228 -24.22 -0.99 3.48
N ARG A 229 -23.05 -0.42 3.25
CA ARG A 229 -22.37 -0.45 1.95
C ARG A 229 -21.02 -1.12 2.11
N LEU A 230 -20.75 -2.12 1.29
CA LEU A 230 -19.47 -2.78 1.17
C LEU A 230 -18.66 -2.14 0.02
N TRP A 231 -17.44 -1.74 0.31
CA TRP A 231 -16.40 -1.35 -0.64
C TRP A 231 -15.34 -2.43 -0.68
N VAL A 232 -14.86 -2.77 -1.87
CA VAL A 232 -13.74 -3.71 -2.07
C VAL A 232 -12.70 -3.05 -2.95
N THR A 233 -11.45 -3.04 -2.50
CA THR A 233 -10.32 -2.47 -3.22
C THR A 233 -9.02 -3.20 -2.88
N SER A 234 -7.91 -2.71 -3.42
CA SER A 234 -6.55 -3.15 -3.10
C SER A 234 -5.66 -1.93 -2.84
N ASP A 235 -4.47 -2.17 -2.35
CA ASP A 235 -3.43 -1.16 -2.15
C ASP A 235 -2.46 -1.06 -3.33
N HIS A 236 -2.24 -2.15 -4.04
CA HIS A 236 -1.47 -2.25 -5.29
C HIS A 236 -1.83 -3.52 -6.06
N GLY A 237 -1.32 -3.63 -7.27
CA GLY A 237 -1.26 -4.88 -8.00
C GLY A 237 0.16 -5.44 -7.99
N MET A 238 0.45 -6.46 -8.83
CA MET A 238 1.72 -7.16 -8.83
C MET A 238 2.15 -7.55 -10.25
N ILE A 239 3.46 -7.82 -10.42
CA ILE A 239 4.03 -8.48 -11.60
C ILE A 239 4.73 -9.77 -11.19
N ASN A 240 4.83 -10.75 -12.07
CA ASN A 240 5.79 -11.85 -11.94
C ASN A 240 7.10 -11.38 -12.57
N ARG A 241 8.22 -11.51 -11.85
CA ARG A 241 9.53 -11.12 -12.41
C ARG A 241 9.96 -12.07 -13.53
N ASP A 242 10.61 -11.56 -14.55
CA ASP A 242 11.25 -12.34 -15.61
C ASP A 242 12.77 -12.11 -15.69
N ASP A 243 13.26 -10.94 -15.26
CA ASP A 243 14.66 -10.55 -15.37
C ASP A 243 15.11 -9.76 -14.13
N PHE A 244 16.41 -9.77 -13.84
CA PHE A 244 16.96 -9.12 -12.65
C PHE A 244 18.40 -8.70 -12.78
N VAL A 245 18.83 -7.80 -11.91
CA VAL A 245 20.23 -7.49 -11.62
C VAL A 245 20.50 -7.64 -10.13
N VAL A 246 21.70 -8.13 -9.75
CA VAL A 246 22.16 -8.09 -8.37
C VAL A 246 23.08 -6.89 -8.18
N LEU A 247 22.62 -5.90 -7.42
CA LEU A 247 23.34 -4.67 -7.15
C LEU A 247 24.51 -4.91 -6.20
N GLY A 248 25.70 -4.40 -6.55
CA GLY A 248 26.92 -4.52 -5.72
C GLY A 248 27.60 -5.87 -5.77
N LYS A 249 27.14 -6.80 -6.63
CA LYS A 249 27.78 -8.07 -6.88
C LYS A 249 28.37 -8.07 -8.30
N GLU A 250 29.67 -8.19 -8.40
CA GLU A 250 30.38 -8.22 -9.70
C GLU A 250 30.14 -6.96 -10.59
N ASN A 251 29.74 -5.85 -9.94
CA ASN A 251 29.52 -4.56 -10.60
C ASN A 251 29.74 -3.40 -9.62
N ASP A 252 30.03 -2.22 -10.16
CA ASP A 252 30.32 -1.00 -9.40
C ASP A 252 29.08 -0.12 -9.17
N LEU A 253 27.87 -0.67 -9.32
CA LEU A 253 26.60 0.09 -9.23
C LEU A 253 26.38 0.75 -7.86
N LEU A 254 26.94 0.19 -6.80
CA LEU A 254 26.84 0.74 -5.45
C LEU A 254 28.08 1.51 -5.00
N LYS A 255 29.06 1.79 -5.89
CA LYS A 255 30.32 2.51 -5.54
C LYS A 255 30.09 3.85 -4.84
N ASN A 256 29.10 4.59 -5.28
CA ASN A 256 28.75 5.92 -4.75
C ASN A 256 27.53 5.91 -3.81
N VAL A 257 27.03 4.74 -3.41
CA VAL A 257 25.84 4.59 -2.58
C VAL A 257 26.25 4.36 -1.13
N ASP A 258 25.84 5.24 -0.25
CA ASP A 258 26.02 5.10 1.21
C ASP A 258 24.95 4.22 1.84
N LEU A 259 23.70 4.33 1.39
CA LEU A 259 22.58 3.48 1.78
C LEU A 259 21.72 3.12 0.56
N LEU A 260 21.23 1.88 0.52
CA LEU A 260 20.30 1.41 -0.50
C LEU A 260 18.94 1.10 0.15
N GLY A 261 17.96 1.97 -0.07
CA GLY A 261 16.58 1.80 0.40
C GLY A 261 15.63 1.31 -0.69
N GLY A 262 14.33 1.36 -0.37
CA GLY A 262 13.27 0.92 -1.27
C GLY A 262 13.06 -0.60 -1.27
N GLU A 263 12.72 -1.13 -2.41
CA GLU A 263 12.38 -2.53 -2.67
C GLU A 263 12.77 -2.92 -4.11
N PRO A 264 12.71 -4.19 -4.53
CA PRO A 264 13.26 -4.62 -5.82
C PRO A 264 12.72 -3.87 -7.05
N ARG A 265 11.51 -3.31 -6.97
CA ARG A 265 10.89 -2.54 -8.05
C ARG A 265 11.24 -1.05 -8.04
N VAL A 266 11.52 -0.49 -6.84
CA VAL A 266 11.94 0.92 -6.68
C VAL A 266 13.07 1.01 -5.68
N ARG A 267 14.25 1.43 -6.11
CA ARG A 267 15.39 1.66 -5.24
C ARG A 267 15.60 3.12 -4.93
N TYR A 268 15.82 3.41 -3.66
CA TYR A 268 16.30 4.70 -3.18
C TYR A 268 17.81 4.62 -2.96
N LEU A 269 18.55 5.38 -3.77
CA LEU A 269 19.99 5.51 -3.61
C LEU A 269 20.27 6.77 -2.79
N TYR A 270 20.77 6.59 -1.58
CA TYR A 270 21.30 7.69 -0.78
C TYR A 270 22.78 7.77 -1.05
N LEU A 271 23.21 8.86 -1.68
CA LEU A 271 24.48 8.93 -2.37
C LEU A 271 25.53 9.74 -1.58
N LYS A 272 26.77 9.45 -1.84
CA LYS A 272 27.89 10.27 -1.38
C LYS A 272 27.75 11.70 -1.93
N PRO A 273 28.12 12.72 -1.17
CA PRO A 273 28.03 14.11 -1.63
C PRO A 273 28.70 14.33 -3.01
N GLY A 274 27.98 14.97 -3.93
CA GLY A 274 28.48 15.33 -5.25
C GLY A 274 28.48 14.22 -6.30
N SER A 275 27.98 13.00 -6.00
CA SER A 275 28.03 11.87 -6.93
C SER A 275 26.72 11.59 -7.72
N VAL A 276 25.70 12.45 -7.59
CA VAL A 276 24.38 12.23 -8.19
C VAL A 276 24.46 12.08 -9.70
N GLU A 277 25.11 13.03 -10.40
CA GLU A 277 25.17 13.05 -11.87
C GLU A 277 26.01 11.87 -12.42
N GLU A 278 27.14 11.56 -11.77
CA GLU A 278 27.98 10.41 -12.13
C GLU A 278 27.18 9.11 -12.02
N THR A 279 26.52 8.91 -10.88
CA THR A 279 25.74 7.70 -10.62
C THR A 279 24.55 7.59 -11.56
N LYS A 280 23.82 8.69 -11.80
CA LYS A 280 22.70 8.74 -12.73
C LYS A 280 23.14 8.35 -14.14
N SER A 281 24.23 8.93 -14.63
CA SER A 281 24.78 8.63 -15.95
C SER A 281 25.22 7.16 -16.09
N GLN A 282 25.92 6.64 -15.09
CA GLN A 282 26.35 5.24 -15.05
C GLN A 282 25.16 4.28 -15.10
N TRP A 283 24.14 4.52 -14.29
CA TRP A 283 22.96 3.67 -14.26
C TRP A 283 22.16 3.75 -15.55
N GLN A 284 22.03 4.94 -16.14
CA GLN A 284 21.35 5.12 -17.44
C GLN A 284 22.03 4.35 -18.56
N GLU A 285 23.37 4.38 -18.61
CA GLU A 285 24.14 3.64 -19.62
C GLU A 285 23.97 2.11 -19.48
N ILE A 286 23.95 1.61 -18.26
CA ILE A 286 23.85 0.17 -17.97
C ILE A 286 22.42 -0.34 -18.17
N PHE A 287 21.43 0.32 -17.61
CA PHE A 287 20.06 -0.19 -17.59
C PHE A 287 19.19 0.26 -18.76
N LYS A 288 19.55 1.36 -19.41
CA LYS A 288 18.79 1.91 -20.57
C LYS A 288 17.28 1.97 -20.25
N GLU A 289 16.45 1.30 -21.04
CA GLU A 289 15.00 1.24 -20.88
C GLU A 289 14.51 0.36 -19.73
N LYS A 290 15.36 -0.49 -19.13
CA LYS A 290 14.96 -1.36 -18.01
C LYS A 290 14.71 -0.61 -16.70
N VAL A 291 15.32 0.56 -16.53
CA VAL A 291 15.19 1.39 -15.33
C VAL A 291 15.01 2.84 -15.68
N THR A 292 14.01 3.47 -15.13
CA THR A 292 13.80 4.92 -15.19
C THR A 292 14.41 5.56 -13.94
N LEU A 293 15.19 6.61 -14.13
CA LEU A 293 15.93 7.30 -13.06
C LEU A 293 15.46 8.73 -12.89
N TYR A 294 15.14 9.09 -11.65
CA TYR A 294 14.83 10.45 -11.25
C TYR A 294 15.72 10.88 -10.08
N THR A 295 16.23 12.11 -10.12
CA THR A 295 16.69 12.75 -8.89
C THR A 295 15.49 13.00 -7.96
N ARG A 296 15.74 13.22 -6.66
CA ARG A 296 14.68 13.61 -5.71
C ARG A 296 13.88 14.79 -6.20
N GLN A 297 14.56 15.81 -6.70
CA GLN A 297 13.93 17.05 -7.20
C GLN A 297 13.05 16.79 -8.43
N GLU A 298 13.51 15.98 -9.39
CA GLU A 298 12.70 15.59 -10.55
C GLU A 298 11.45 14.82 -10.14
N ALA A 299 11.58 13.85 -9.22
CA ALA A 299 10.45 13.06 -8.73
C ALA A 299 9.41 13.92 -7.99
N ILE A 300 9.86 14.90 -7.19
CA ILE A 300 8.99 15.87 -6.52
C ILE A 300 8.30 16.76 -7.55
N ALA A 301 9.04 17.30 -8.52
CA ALA A 301 8.49 18.15 -9.58
C ALA A 301 7.43 17.43 -10.43
N LEU A 302 7.57 16.12 -10.62
CA LEU A 302 6.60 15.24 -11.29
C LEU A 302 5.42 14.82 -10.39
N ASN A 303 5.37 15.28 -9.15
CA ASN A 303 4.35 14.93 -8.17
C ASN A 303 4.24 13.42 -7.90
N LEU A 304 5.32 12.66 -7.99
CA LEU A 304 5.26 11.20 -7.75
C LEU A 304 4.79 10.87 -6.33
N PHE A 305 5.12 11.70 -5.35
CA PHE A 305 4.70 11.56 -3.95
C PHE A 305 3.44 12.38 -3.61
N GLY A 306 2.73 12.88 -4.63
CA GLY A 306 1.62 13.82 -4.49
C GLY A 306 2.05 15.27 -4.68
N PRO A 307 1.10 16.23 -4.57
CA PRO A 307 1.32 17.64 -4.91
C PRO A 307 2.26 18.38 -3.96
N GLU A 308 2.52 17.82 -2.78
CA GLU A 308 3.34 18.41 -1.73
C GLU A 308 4.21 17.33 -1.07
N VAL A 309 5.47 17.67 -0.82
CA VAL A 309 6.36 16.89 0.03
C VAL A 309 6.83 17.81 1.16
N LEU A 310 6.49 17.46 2.40
CA LEU A 310 6.88 18.24 3.57
C LEU A 310 8.40 18.15 3.80
N ASP A 311 9.02 19.25 4.21
CA ASP A 311 10.48 19.34 4.43
C ASP A 311 11.01 18.22 5.34
N LYS A 312 10.27 17.88 6.41
CA LYS A 312 10.61 16.79 7.33
C LYS A 312 10.70 15.41 6.68
N ASN A 313 10.09 15.24 5.48
CA ASN A 313 10.00 13.97 4.76
C ASN A 313 10.99 13.88 3.59
N MET A 314 11.57 15.01 3.15
CA MET A 314 12.45 15.05 1.97
C MET A 314 13.65 14.11 2.07
N GLU A 315 14.31 14.08 3.23
CA GLU A 315 15.50 13.26 3.42
C GLU A 315 15.22 11.76 3.51
N ARG A 316 13.94 11.36 3.65
CA ARG A 316 13.52 9.95 3.59
C ARG A 316 13.50 9.42 2.16
N ILE A 317 13.39 10.30 1.17
CA ILE A 317 13.44 9.99 -0.26
C ILE A 317 14.91 9.91 -0.69
N GLY A 318 15.27 8.92 -1.52
CA GLY A 318 16.62 8.79 -2.06
C GLY A 318 17.08 10.02 -2.83
N ASP A 319 18.39 10.26 -2.89
CA ASP A 319 18.96 11.33 -3.73
C ASP A 319 18.74 11.02 -5.21
N LEU A 320 18.76 9.71 -5.54
CA LEU A 320 18.37 9.15 -6.84
C LEU A 320 17.34 8.05 -6.61
N ILE A 321 16.32 8.01 -7.45
CA ILE A 321 15.24 7.03 -7.43
C ILE A 321 15.32 6.22 -8.71
N ALA A 322 15.51 4.92 -8.59
CA ALA A 322 15.56 3.98 -9.69
C ALA A 322 14.27 3.15 -9.71
N ILE A 323 13.50 3.26 -10.79
CA ILE A 323 12.21 2.59 -10.96
C ILE A 323 12.37 1.53 -12.05
N ALA A 324 12.15 0.27 -11.71
CA ALA A 324 12.21 -0.82 -12.66
C ALA A 324 11.00 -0.81 -13.60
N ASN A 325 11.24 -0.95 -14.88
CA ASN A 325 10.23 -1.05 -15.93
C ASN A 325 9.89 -2.51 -16.25
N GLY A 326 8.74 -2.76 -16.86
CA GLY A 326 8.30 -4.11 -17.21
C GLY A 326 8.33 -5.07 -16.01
N GLU A 327 8.87 -6.25 -16.19
CA GLU A 327 8.97 -7.32 -15.17
C GLU A 327 10.37 -7.45 -14.56
N PHE A 328 11.20 -6.41 -14.75
CA PHE A 328 12.58 -6.33 -14.24
C PHE A 328 12.62 -6.00 -12.74
N ILE A 329 13.58 -6.57 -12.00
CA ILE A 329 13.83 -6.26 -10.59
C ILE A 329 15.31 -5.97 -10.31
N MET A 330 15.55 -5.14 -9.30
CA MET A 330 16.86 -4.75 -8.80
C MET A 330 17.08 -5.37 -7.43
N VAL A 331 17.88 -6.41 -7.36
CA VAL A 331 18.10 -7.23 -6.17
C VAL A 331 19.30 -6.70 -5.37
N GLU A 332 19.17 -6.62 -4.06
CA GLU A 332 20.23 -6.26 -3.14
C GLU A 332 21.12 -7.49 -2.85
N SER A 333 22.44 -7.38 -3.00
CA SER A 333 23.35 -8.51 -2.85
C SER A 333 23.27 -9.18 -1.48
N GLU A 334 23.10 -8.42 -0.40
CA GLU A 334 22.97 -8.94 0.97
C GLU A 334 21.65 -9.69 1.22
N ARG A 335 20.64 -9.46 0.39
CA ARG A 335 19.31 -10.09 0.47
C ARG A 335 18.96 -10.89 -0.78
N GLN A 336 19.96 -11.25 -1.58
CA GLN A 336 19.78 -11.89 -2.88
C GLN A 336 18.91 -13.15 -2.79
N GLU A 337 19.23 -14.05 -1.88
CA GLU A 337 18.49 -15.30 -1.72
C GLU A 337 17.01 -15.07 -1.43
N LEU A 338 16.70 -14.19 -0.46
CA LEU A 338 15.32 -13.84 -0.11
C LEU A 338 14.57 -13.18 -1.27
N GLN A 339 15.18 -12.17 -1.92
CA GLN A 339 14.51 -11.42 -2.97
C GLN A 339 14.33 -12.24 -4.25
N LEU A 340 15.23 -13.16 -4.55
CA LEU A 340 15.10 -14.10 -5.68
C LEU A 340 14.20 -15.30 -5.38
N SER A 341 13.94 -15.63 -4.13
CA SER A 341 12.92 -16.63 -3.79
C SER A 341 11.50 -16.16 -4.04
N MET A 342 11.29 -14.84 -4.14
CA MET A 342 9.99 -14.25 -4.47
C MET A 342 9.77 -14.23 -5.98
N VAL A 343 8.60 -14.67 -6.43
CA VAL A 343 8.18 -14.67 -7.84
C VAL A 343 7.47 -13.37 -8.19
N GLY A 344 6.45 -13.02 -7.40
CA GLY A 344 5.70 -11.79 -7.55
C GLY A 344 6.39 -10.60 -6.87
N HIS A 345 6.32 -9.43 -7.49
CA HIS A 345 6.86 -8.17 -6.97
C HIS A 345 5.92 -7.00 -7.28
N HIS A 346 6.02 -5.96 -6.47
CA HIS A 346 5.32 -4.70 -6.62
C HIS A 346 6.21 -3.54 -6.15
N GLY A 347 5.76 -2.30 -6.27
CA GLY A 347 6.46 -1.09 -5.86
C GLY A 347 6.69 -0.11 -7.00
N GLY A 348 6.67 -0.59 -8.25
CA GLY A 348 6.92 0.20 -9.46
C GLY A 348 5.72 1.00 -9.95
N MET A 349 5.77 1.34 -11.26
CA MET A 349 4.77 2.19 -11.90
C MET A 349 4.10 1.54 -13.12
N THR A 350 4.27 0.23 -13.32
CA THR A 350 3.55 -0.45 -14.40
C THR A 350 2.05 -0.47 -14.14
N GLN A 351 1.24 -0.52 -15.19
CA GLN A 351 -0.22 -0.60 -15.04
C GLN A 351 -0.64 -1.79 -14.16
N ALA A 352 0.09 -2.90 -14.26
CA ALA A 352 -0.15 -4.09 -13.44
C ALA A 352 0.04 -3.83 -11.92
N GLU A 353 0.93 -2.88 -11.56
CA GLU A 353 1.20 -2.53 -10.16
C GLU A 353 0.31 -1.41 -9.64
N ILE A 354 -0.03 -0.42 -10.49
CA ILE A 354 -0.75 0.79 -10.03
C ILE A 354 -2.26 0.75 -10.23
N ALA A 355 -2.77 -0.06 -11.17
CA ALA A 355 -4.21 -0.14 -11.41
C ALA A 355 -4.89 -1.04 -10.37
N ILE A 356 -5.72 -0.44 -9.51
CA ILE A 356 -6.44 -1.14 -8.45
C ILE A 356 -7.96 -1.01 -8.62
N PRO A 357 -8.73 -2.05 -8.27
CA PRO A 357 -10.18 -2.04 -8.43
C PRO A 357 -10.86 -1.14 -7.38
N LEU A 358 -12.03 -0.65 -7.72
CA LEU A 358 -13.01 -0.12 -6.78
C LEU A 358 -14.38 -0.75 -7.05
N LEU A 359 -14.76 -1.66 -6.19
CA LEU A 359 -16.02 -2.40 -6.29
C LEU A 359 -16.91 -2.05 -5.11
N SER A 360 -18.25 -2.13 -5.27
CA SER A 360 -19.17 -1.94 -4.15
C SER A 360 -20.44 -2.76 -4.27
N ALA A 361 -21.06 -3.02 -3.10
CA ALA A 361 -22.39 -3.57 -2.97
C ALA A 361 -23.17 -2.81 -1.89
N ASP A 362 -24.40 -2.43 -2.19
CA ASP A 362 -25.35 -1.90 -1.21
C ASP A 362 -26.16 -3.09 -0.63
N ILE A 363 -26.30 -3.15 0.71
CA ILE A 363 -26.89 -4.28 1.45
C ILE A 363 -28.30 -3.93 1.94
#